data_65265e16eb6f380853f7adb70130788d
#
_entry.id   65265e16eb6f380853f7adb70130788d
#
_cell.length_a   1.000
_cell.length_b   1.000
_cell.length_c   1.000
_cell.angle_alpha   90.00
_cell.angle_beta   90.00
_cell.angle_gamma   90.00
#
_symmetry.space_group_name_H-M   'P 1'
#
loop_
_entity.id
_entity.type
_entity.pdbx_description
1 polymer ?
#
loop_
_entity_poly.entity_id
_entity_poly.type
_entity_poly.pdbx_seq_one_letter_code
_entity_poly.pdbx_strand_id
1 'polypeptide(L)'
;MYNVGDLAMLIMDVERTHALFPDATLYVPTQPANWVARFCPAATQVSSSGFYRLSWRRLLPGRIARTFPSLDKWERRWLLRNADSYLRAVAWRNRVREGVNPDTDRELTLLRNTTLVIAAGGGYLNDTFAGPAFRGTKVLLLAQSLGIPTALFGQGLGPIERPDTREVIGTMLSRAHLIGMREGLFGPKLARDLGVSADHLEVTGDGALDLAARQRTTELGSYLGFNLRLANYANTKQADLSEIAQVISEFANGLGISVMPCPISFDERSPDEAAVRSRISPSTQIFPDACPFDPLEVMRRVGRCRVVVTGSYHAAVFALAQGIPVVGLAASQYYSSKFSGVAGLFGAAMTVLELDRPDAAKALAELLAQYWRGAGTLRDACLAAADQQRQSTQRAWSRLPMIASSMRR
;
A
#
# COMPACT_ATOMS: atom_id res chain seq x y z
N MET A 1 2.91 -6.92 -10.43
CA MET A 1 3.25 -6.04 -9.27
C MET A 1 4.71 -5.67 -9.40
N TYR A 2 5.00 -4.37 -9.45
CA TYR A 2 6.37 -3.86 -9.61
C TYR A 2 6.73 -2.90 -8.46
N ASN A 3 6.05 -3.04 -7.31
CA ASN A 3 6.23 -2.21 -6.12
C ASN A 3 6.61 -3.13 -4.95
N VAL A 4 7.84 -2.98 -4.46
CA VAL A 4 8.35 -3.83 -3.36
C VAL A 4 7.69 -3.52 -2.02
N GLY A 5 7.11 -2.32 -1.85
CA GLY A 5 6.35 -1.99 -0.64
C GLY A 5 5.04 -2.75 -0.54
N ASP A 6 4.28 -2.82 -1.65
CA ASP A 6 3.04 -3.61 -1.70
C ASP A 6 3.35 -5.11 -1.55
N LEU A 7 4.49 -5.57 -2.12
CA LEU A 7 4.95 -6.94 -1.95
C LEU A 7 5.34 -7.24 -0.49
N ALA A 8 6.01 -6.31 0.17
CA ALA A 8 6.39 -6.47 1.59
C ALA A 8 5.17 -6.60 2.52
N MET A 9 4.13 -5.81 2.28
CA MET A 9 2.85 -5.95 3.00
C MET A 9 2.23 -7.32 2.78
N LEU A 10 2.17 -7.78 1.53
CA LEU A 10 1.61 -9.09 1.21
C LEU A 10 2.40 -10.25 1.84
N ILE A 11 3.73 -10.20 1.84
CA ILE A 11 4.58 -11.18 2.53
C ILE A 11 4.18 -11.27 3.99
N MET A 12 4.08 -10.14 4.68
CA MET A 12 3.71 -10.13 6.09
C MET A 12 2.28 -10.62 6.35
N ASP A 13 1.34 -10.27 5.47
CA ASP A 13 -0.04 -10.74 5.61
C ASP A 13 -0.16 -12.25 5.40
N VAL A 14 0.59 -12.83 4.46
CA VAL A 14 0.65 -14.29 4.25
C VAL A 14 1.31 -14.98 5.44
N GLU A 15 2.46 -14.49 5.93
CA GLU A 15 3.15 -15.06 7.09
C GLU A 15 2.25 -15.05 8.34
N ARG A 16 1.60 -13.92 8.65
CA ARG A 16 0.71 -13.79 9.80
C ARG A 16 -0.52 -14.68 9.69
N THR A 17 -1.11 -14.74 8.49
CA THR A 17 -2.27 -15.60 8.25
C THR A 17 -1.89 -17.06 8.44
N HIS A 18 -0.76 -17.50 7.90
CA HIS A 18 -0.28 -18.89 8.07
C HIS A 18 0.02 -19.20 9.53
N ALA A 19 0.62 -18.27 10.28
CA ALA A 19 0.88 -18.46 11.70
C ALA A 19 -0.40 -18.57 12.56
N LEU A 20 -1.46 -17.85 12.20
CA LEU A 20 -2.74 -17.88 12.90
C LEU A 20 -3.62 -19.08 12.48
N PHE A 21 -3.46 -19.56 11.26
CA PHE A 21 -4.26 -20.62 10.66
C PHE A 21 -3.34 -21.61 9.92
N PRO A 22 -2.54 -22.42 10.66
CA PRO A 22 -1.52 -23.28 10.05
C PRO A 22 -2.10 -24.36 9.14
N ASP A 23 -3.34 -24.81 9.41
CA ASP A 23 -4.03 -25.83 8.62
C ASP A 23 -4.84 -25.24 7.44
N ALA A 24 -4.88 -23.91 7.29
CA ALA A 24 -5.63 -23.28 6.21
C ALA A 24 -4.84 -23.25 4.90
N THR A 25 -5.52 -23.51 3.80
CA THR A 25 -4.95 -23.23 2.48
C THR A 25 -5.13 -21.73 2.16
N LEU A 26 -4.02 -21.04 1.93
CA LEU A 26 -3.99 -19.62 1.61
C LEU A 26 -3.96 -19.42 0.10
N TYR A 27 -4.87 -18.61 -0.42
CA TYR A 27 -4.93 -18.27 -1.83
C TYR A 27 -4.67 -16.78 -2.05
N VAL A 28 -3.75 -16.46 -2.96
CA VAL A 28 -3.43 -15.08 -3.35
C VAL A 28 -3.86 -14.83 -4.79
N PRO A 29 -4.97 -14.09 -5.03
CA PRO A 29 -5.39 -13.69 -6.36
C PRO A 29 -4.44 -12.65 -6.95
N THR A 30 -3.67 -13.02 -7.98
CA THR A 30 -2.72 -12.10 -8.62
C THR A 30 -2.35 -12.50 -10.04
N GLN A 31 -1.67 -11.60 -10.74
CA GLN A 31 -0.95 -11.80 -12.00
C GLN A 31 0.35 -10.98 -11.93
N PRO A 32 1.49 -11.50 -12.41
CA PRO A 32 1.87 -12.85 -12.79
C PRO A 32 2.38 -13.71 -11.62
N ALA A 33 2.62 -14.98 -11.92
CA ALA A 33 2.83 -16.08 -11.00
C ALA A 33 4.11 -16.08 -10.16
N ASN A 34 5.22 -15.70 -10.74
CA ASN A 34 6.55 -16.13 -10.25
C ASN A 34 6.94 -15.56 -8.88
N TRP A 35 6.46 -14.37 -8.53
CA TRP A 35 6.84 -13.73 -7.28
C TRP A 35 6.08 -14.27 -6.05
N VAL A 36 4.84 -14.82 -6.21
CA VAL A 36 4.13 -15.45 -5.08
C VAL A 36 4.88 -16.69 -4.63
N ALA A 37 5.26 -17.56 -5.56
CA ALA A 37 6.04 -18.76 -5.25
C ALA A 37 7.40 -18.42 -4.60
N ARG A 38 8.02 -17.32 -5.02
CA ARG A 38 9.32 -16.90 -4.48
C ARG A 38 9.21 -16.27 -3.08
N PHE A 39 8.24 -15.37 -2.88
CA PHE A 39 8.21 -14.53 -1.68
C PHE A 39 7.11 -14.90 -0.67
N CYS A 40 6.12 -15.70 -1.08
CA CYS A 40 5.00 -16.15 -0.27
C CYS A 40 4.79 -17.67 -0.36
N PRO A 41 5.80 -18.51 -0.02
CA PRO A 41 5.75 -19.97 -0.24
C PRO A 41 4.61 -20.67 0.50
N ALA A 42 4.07 -20.09 1.58
CA ALA A 42 2.92 -20.60 2.30
C ALA A 42 1.58 -20.37 1.58
N ALA A 43 1.57 -19.64 0.44
CA ALA A 43 0.36 -19.33 -0.29
C ALA A 43 0.35 -19.92 -1.69
N THR A 44 -0.85 -20.33 -2.13
CA THR A 44 -1.11 -20.78 -3.49
C THR A 44 -1.60 -19.60 -4.32
N GLN A 45 -0.92 -19.36 -5.44
CA GLN A 45 -1.40 -18.36 -6.38
C GLN A 45 -2.64 -18.84 -7.12
N VAL A 46 -3.60 -17.94 -7.28
CA VAL A 46 -4.76 -18.12 -8.17
C VAL A 46 -4.86 -16.95 -9.14
N SER A 47 -5.45 -17.18 -10.32
CA SER A 47 -5.69 -16.10 -11.26
C SER A 47 -6.62 -15.07 -10.64
N SER A 48 -6.32 -13.78 -10.84
CA SER A 48 -7.24 -12.70 -10.46
C SER A 48 -8.22 -12.34 -11.58
N SER A 49 -8.12 -12.97 -12.76
CA SER A 49 -8.88 -12.59 -13.96
C SER A 49 -10.38 -12.82 -13.81
N GLY A 50 -10.80 -13.90 -13.18
CA GLY A 50 -12.21 -14.20 -12.96
C GLY A 50 -12.85 -13.29 -11.92
N PHE A 51 -12.16 -12.99 -10.80
CA PHE A 51 -12.64 -11.99 -9.84
C PHE A 51 -12.88 -10.63 -10.49
N TYR A 52 -12.03 -10.22 -11.45
CA TYR A 52 -12.26 -9.01 -12.23
C TYR A 52 -13.39 -9.13 -13.26
N ARG A 53 -13.63 -10.32 -13.78
CA ARG A 53 -14.76 -10.62 -14.69
C ARG A 53 -16.11 -10.66 -13.98
N LEU A 54 -16.13 -10.93 -12.67
CA LEU A 54 -17.32 -10.87 -11.82
C LEU A 54 -17.77 -9.43 -11.52
N SER A 55 -17.31 -8.44 -12.28
CA SER A 55 -17.72 -7.07 -12.09
C SER A 55 -19.13 -6.83 -12.66
N TRP A 56 -19.99 -6.16 -11.90
CA TRP A 56 -21.35 -5.79 -12.29
C TRP A 56 -21.46 -4.97 -13.59
N ARG A 57 -20.41 -4.20 -13.96
CA ARG A 57 -20.38 -3.50 -15.26
C ARG A 57 -20.38 -4.43 -16.48
N ARG A 58 -20.33 -5.75 -16.28
CA ARG A 58 -20.29 -6.72 -17.37
C ARG A 58 -21.63 -7.43 -17.64
N LEU A 59 -22.65 -7.25 -16.80
CA LEU A 59 -23.99 -7.71 -17.16
C LEU A 59 -24.52 -6.92 -18.37
N LEU A 60 -24.15 -5.67 -18.54
CA LEU A 60 -24.54 -4.85 -19.67
C LEU A 60 -23.34 -4.48 -20.56
N PRO A 61 -23.53 -4.33 -21.89
CA PRO A 61 -22.51 -3.75 -22.75
C PRO A 61 -22.03 -2.41 -22.20
N GLY A 62 -20.71 -2.15 -22.19
CA GLY A 62 -20.15 -0.95 -21.59
C GLY A 62 -20.66 0.39 -22.15
N ARG A 63 -21.22 0.38 -23.35
CA ARG A 63 -21.94 1.53 -23.93
C ARG A 63 -23.25 1.78 -23.19
N ILE A 64 -24.03 0.74 -22.89
CA ILE A 64 -25.32 0.83 -22.19
C ILE A 64 -25.11 1.22 -20.72
N ALA A 65 -24.13 0.65 -20.04
CA ALA A 65 -23.82 0.98 -18.66
C ALA A 65 -23.38 2.45 -18.47
N ARG A 66 -22.72 3.04 -19.47
CA ARG A 66 -22.38 4.48 -19.45
C ARG A 66 -23.58 5.39 -19.67
N THR A 67 -24.55 4.95 -20.47
CA THR A 67 -25.77 5.71 -20.80
C THR A 67 -26.78 5.69 -19.64
N PHE A 68 -26.78 4.63 -18.82
CA PHE A 68 -27.73 4.45 -17.72
C PHE A 68 -27.05 4.16 -16.39
N PRO A 69 -26.53 5.19 -15.68
CA PRO A 69 -25.86 5.04 -14.38
C PRO A 69 -26.74 4.39 -13.29
N SER A 70 -28.07 4.50 -13.42
CA SER A 70 -29.03 3.86 -12.52
C SER A 70 -28.96 2.33 -12.53
N LEU A 71 -28.52 1.73 -13.63
CA LEU A 71 -28.37 0.27 -13.75
C LEU A 71 -27.18 -0.24 -12.90
N ASP A 72 -26.10 0.52 -12.80
CA ASP A 72 -24.98 0.18 -11.89
C ASP A 72 -25.45 0.14 -10.42
N LYS A 73 -26.35 1.07 -10.03
CA LYS A 73 -26.91 1.08 -8.67
C LYS A 73 -27.86 -0.10 -8.45
N TRP A 74 -28.64 -0.45 -9.46
CA TRP A 74 -29.54 -1.60 -9.38
C TRP A 74 -28.77 -2.93 -9.28
N GLU A 75 -27.76 -3.16 -10.11
CA GLU A 75 -26.90 -4.34 -10.04
C GLU A 75 -26.24 -4.48 -8.66
N ARG A 76 -25.76 -3.38 -8.10
CA ARG A 76 -25.16 -3.33 -6.77
C ARG A 76 -26.17 -3.72 -5.70
N ARG A 77 -27.38 -3.17 -5.75
CA ARG A 77 -28.46 -3.55 -4.83
C ARG A 77 -28.83 -5.02 -4.98
N TRP A 78 -28.84 -5.55 -6.19
CA TRP A 78 -29.10 -6.96 -6.44
C TRP A 78 -27.99 -7.83 -5.81
N LEU A 79 -26.71 -7.56 -6.06
CA LEU A 79 -25.60 -8.26 -5.41
C LEU A 79 -25.75 -8.25 -3.89
N LEU A 80 -26.01 -7.09 -3.29
CA LEU A 80 -26.09 -6.92 -1.85
C LEU A 80 -27.30 -7.63 -1.20
N ARG A 81 -28.38 -7.85 -1.96
CA ARG A 81 -29.58 -8.51 -1.48
C ARG A 81 -29.61 -10.00 -1.74
N ASN A 82 -29.04 -10.45 -2.83
CA ASN A 82 -29.06 -11.84 -3.25
C ASN A 82 -27.84 -12.19 -4.11
N ALA A 83 -26.70 -12.38 -3.43
CA ALA A 83 -25.42 -12.68 -4.08
C ALA A 83 -25.47 -13.95 -4.95
N ASP A 84 -26.17 -15.00 -4.50
CA ASP A 84 -26.23 -16.25 -5.25
C ASP A 84 -26.98 -16.11 -6.57
N SER A 85 -28.11 -15.40 -6.59
CA SER A 85 -28.84 -15.17 -7.85
C SER A 85 -28.04 -14.28 -8.79
N TYR A 86 -27.36 -13.25 -8.25
CA TYR A 86 -26.47 -12.38 -9.01
C TYR A 86 -25.32 -13.18 -9.65
N LEU A 87 -24.66 -14.01 -8.86
CA LEU A 87 -23.54 -14.84 -9.34
C LEU A 87 -23.95 -15.86 -10.39
N ARG A 88 -25.13 -16.49 -10.24
CA ARG A 88 -25.69 -17.38 -11.27
C ARG A 88 -25.94 -16.62 -12.58
N ALA A 89 -26.50 -15.42 -12.51
CA ALA A 89 -26.73 -14.59 -13.69
C ALA A 89 -25.42 -14.18 -14.38
N VAL A 90 -24.39 -13.81 -13.59
CA VAL A 90 -23.06 -13.48 -14.11
C VAL A 90 -22.41 -14.70 -14.76
N ALA A 91 -22.43 -15.85 -14.10
CA ALA A 91 -21.88 -17.10 -14.63
C ALA A 91 -22.58 -17.52 -15.94
N TRP A 92 -23.92 -17.51 -15.97
CA TRP A 92 -24.69 -17.80 -17.17
C TRP A 92 -24.31 -16.86 -18.33
N ARG A 93 -24.31 -15.57 -18.09
CA ARG A 93 -23.92 -14.58 -19.09
C ARG A 93 -22.50 -14.77 -19.62
N ASN A 94 -21.54 -15.06 -18.74
CA ASN A 94 -20.17 -15.30 -19.16
C ASN A 94 -20.08 -16.54 -20.06
N ARG A 95 -20.83 -17.60 -19.73
CA ARG A 95 -20.95 -18.80 -20.60
C ARG A 95 -21.53 -18.49 -21.99
N VAL A 96 -22.54 -17.62 -22.04
CA VAL A 96 -23.17 -17.25 -23.32
C VAL A 96 -22.25 -16.38 -24.19
N ARG A 97 -21.45 -15.51 -23.60
CA ARG A 97 -20.63 -14.56 -24.35
C ARG A 97 -19.21 -15.03 -24.66
N GLU A 98 -18.60 -15.74 -23.75
CA GLU A 98 -17.16 -16.07 -23.76
C GLU A 98 -16.96 -17.61 -23.81
N GLY A 99 -18.02 -18.40 -23.81
CA GLY A 99 -17.96 -19.84 -23.62
C GLY A 99 -17.68 -20.22 -22.16
N VAL A 100 -17.48 -21.51 -21.92
CA VAL A 100 -17.10 -22.02 -20.60
C VAL A 100 -15.68 -21.54 -20.30
N ASN A 101 -15.53 -20.70 -19.28
CA ASN A 101 -14.21 -20.29 -18.78
C ASN A 101 -13.95 -21.01 -17.46
N PRO A 102 -13.06 -22.04 -17.45
CA PRO A 102 -12.79 -22.85 -16.26
C PRO A 102 -12.29 -22.02 -15.08
N ASP A 103 -11.53 -20.94 -15.34
CA ASP A 103 -10.97 -20.08 -14.30
C ASP A 103 -12.05 -19.33 -13.53
N THR A 104 -13.07 -18.82 -14.22
CA THR A 104 -14.17 -18.10 -13.55
C THR A 104 -15.01 -19.01 -12.65
N ASP A 105 -15.34 -20.22 -13.13
CA ASP A 105 -16.08 -21.20 -12.33
C ASP A 105 -15.23 -21.69 -11.13
N ARG A 106 -13.93 -21.89 -11.32
CA ARG A 106 -12.99 -22.24 -10.27
C ARG A 106 -12.88 -21.19 -9.19
N GLU A 107 -12.73 -19.91 -9.58
CA GLU A 107 -12.60 -18.79 -8.64
C GLU A 107 -13.89 -18.54 -7.84
N LEU A 108 -15.07 -18.71 -8.46
CA LEU A 108 -16.35 -18.68 -7.74
C LEU A 108 -16.50 -19.81 -6.74
N THR A 109 -16.12 -21.02 -7.13
CA THR A 109 -16.12 -22.18 -6.23
C THR A 109 -15.15 -21.97 -5.08
N LEU A 110 -13.96 -21.44 -5.37
CA LEU A 110 -12.96 -21.09 -4.37
C LEU A 110 -13.52 -20.08 -3.37
N LEU A 111 -14.12 -18.97 -3.86
CA LEU A 111 -14.69 -17.95 -2.98
C LEU A 111 -15.78 -18.53 -2.07
N ARG A 112 -16.68 -19.36 -2.59
CA ARG A 112 -17.75 -19.97 -1.80
C ARG A 112 -17.24 -20.91 -0.69
N ASN A 113 -16.07 -21.50 -0.90
CA ASN A 113 -15.42 -22.38 0.08
C ASN A 113 -14.44 -21.65 1.00
N THR A 114 -14.32 -20.32 0.84
CA THR A 114 -13.44 -19.49 1.65
C THR A 114 -14.10 -19.15 2.99
N THR A 115 -13.37 -19.24 4.08
CA THR A 115 -13.84 -18.95 5.43
C THR A 115 -13.52 -17.53 5.91
N LEU A 116 -12.56 -16.86 5.27
CA LEU A 116 -12.14 -15.49 5.59
C LEU A 116 -11.48 -14.84 4.36
N VAL A 117 -11.79 -13.59 4.07
CA VAL A 117 -11.10 -12.80 3.06
C VAL A 117 -10.36 -11.65 3.73
N ILE A 118 -9.06 -11.58 3.48
CA ILE A 118 -8.18 -10.52 3.99
C ILE A 118 -7.73 -9.66 2.81
N ALA A 119 -7.93 -8.35 2.90
CA ALA A 119 -7.37 -7.40 1.96
C ALA A 119 -6.03 -6.89 2.48
N ALA A 120 -4.97 -7.17 1.72
CA ALA A 120 -3.65 -6.62 1.98
C ALA A 120 -3.66 -5.09 1.86
N GLY A 121 -2.75 -4.47 2.61
CA GLY A 121 -2.61 -3.03 2.71
C GLY A 121 -2.36 -2.32 1.38
N GLY A 122 -2.48 -1.04 1.42
CA GLY A 122 -2.20 -0.18 0.27
C GLY A 122 -2.91 1.16 0.33
N GLY A 123 -2.52 2.05 -0.58
CA GLY A 123 -3.12 3.38 -0.72
C GLY A 123 -4.04 3.49 -1.92
N TYR A 124 -4.82 2.46 -2.23
CA TYR A 124 -5.67 2.41 -3.41
C TYR A 124 -7.14 2.79 -3.16
N LEU A 125 -7.58 2.86 -1.90
CA LEU A 125 -8.95 3.26 -1.54
C LEU A 125 -9.11 4.78 -1.58
N ASN A 126 -9.11 5.36 -2.77
CA ASN A 126 -9.23 6.79 -3.03
C ASN A 126 -9.70 7.07 -4.47
N ASP A 127 -9.96 8.33 -4.80
CA ASP A 127 -10.42 8.74 -6.12
C ASP A 127 -9.33 8.66 -7.20
N THR A 128 -8.06 8.83 -6.85
CA THR A 128 -6.92 8.73 -7.80
C THR A 128 -6.81 7.32 -8.39
N PHE A 129 -7.08 6.29 -7.58
CA PHE A 129 -7.04 4.90 -7.98
C PHE A 129 -8.42 4.27 -8.11
N ALA A 130 -9.42 5.01 -8.57
CA ALA A 130 -10.81 4.54 -8.67
C ALA A 130 -10.95 3.15 -9.34
N GLY A 131 -10.20 2.87 -10.40
CA GLY A 131 -10.22 1.55 -11.06
C GLY A 131 -9.75 0.40 -10.16
N PRO A 132 -8.53 0.44 -9.57
CA PRO A 132 -8.06 -0.52 -8.57
C PRO A 132 -8.93 -0.58 -7.32
N ALA A 133 -9.37 0.57 -6.77
CA ALA A 133 -10.27 0.64 -5.64
C ALA A 133 -11.57 -0.13 -5.90
N PHE A 134 -12.20 0.09 -7.04
CA PHE A 134 -13.42 -0.63 -7.42
C PHE A 134 -13.19 -2.14 -7.56
N ARG A 135 -12.06 -2.59 -8.08
CA ARG A 135 -11.80 -4.03 -8.24
C ARG A 135 -11.67 -4.74 -6.90
N GLY A 136 -10.85 -4.22 -6.00
CA GLY A 136 -10.67 -4.78 -4.65
C GLY A 136 -11.96 -4.73 -3.84
N THR A 137 -12.64 -3.59 -3.83
CA THR A 137 -13.91 -3.40 -3.13
C THR A 137 -14.98 -4.39 -3.57
N LYS A 138 -15.02 -4.75 -4.86
CA LYS A 138 -16.02 -5.71 -5.38
C LYS A 138 -15.81 -7.12 -4.88
N VAL A 139 -14.57 -7.58 -4.80
CA VAL A 139 -14.27 -8.91 -4.25
C VAL A 139 -14.70 -8.98 -2.78
N LEU A 140 -14.40 -7.92 -2.01
CA LEU A 140 -14.82 -7.84 -0.61
C LEU A 140 -16.35 -7.79 -0.45
N LEU A 141 -17.03 -6.95 -1.24
CA LEU A 141 -18.50 -6.89 -1.24
C LEU A 141 -19.14 -8.22 -1.62
N LEU A 142 -18.55 -8.94 -2.58
CA LEU A 142 -19.02 -10.25 -2.97
C LEU A 142 -18.86 -11.27 -1.82
N ALA A 143 -17.71 -11.30 -1.18
CA ALA A 143 -17.46 -12.13 0.00
C ALA A 143 -18.47 -11.82 1.12
N GLN A 144 -18.63 -10.54 1.46
CA GLN A 144 -19.59 -10.07 2.46
C GLN A 144 -21.04 -10.44 2.15
N SER A 145 -21.41 -10.42 0.86
CA SER A 145 -22.76 -10.80 0.42
C SER A 145 -23.02 -12.31 0.47
N LEU A 146 -21.95 -13.10 0.46
CA LEU A 146 -21.99 -14.56 0.69
C LEU A 146 -21.88 -14.92 2.19
N GLY A 147 -21.87 -13.92 3.07
CA GLY A 147 -21.71 -14.15 4.52
C GLY A 147 -20.28 -14.47 4.94
N ILE A 148 -19.28 -14.27 4.07
CA ILE A 148 -17.88 -14.53 4.38
C ILE A 148 -17.31 -13.31 5.12
N PRO A 149 -16.72 -13.49 6.32
CA PRO A 149 -16.09 -12.39 7.04
C PRO A 149 -14.93 -11.80 6.27
N THR A 150 -14.77 -10.47 6.41
CA THR A 150 -13.71 -9.74 5.75
C THR A 150 -12.93 -8.88 6.73
N ALA A 151 -11.61 -8.83 6.54
CA ALA A 151 -10.71 -7.95 7.28
C ALA A 151 -9.79 -7.21 6.31
N LEU A 152 -9.39 -6.00 6.67
CA LEU A 152 -8.45 -5.19 5.90
C LEU A 152 -7.31 -4.75 6.82
N PHE A 153 -6.05 -4.81 6.36
CA PHE A 153 -4.91 -4.37 7.15
C PHE A 153 -4.03 -3.38 6.39
N GLY A 154 -3.38 -2.46 7.11
CA GLY A 154 -2.47 -1.48 6.52
C GLY A 154 -3.10 -0.57 5.47
N GLN A 155 -4.37 -0.25 5.60
CA GLN A 155 -5.11 0.54 4.61
C GLN A 155 -4.85 2.03 4.75
N GLY A 156 -4.51 2.68 3.62
CA GLY A 156 -4.66 4.12 3.46
C GLY A 156 -6.03 4.41 2.85
N LEU A 157 -6.73 5.40 3.39
CA LEU A 157 -8.07 5.77 2.95
C LEU A 157 -8.13 7.25 2.57
N GLY A 158 -8.60 7.51 1.35
CA GLY A 158 -8.86 8.85 0.84
C GLY A 158 -7.69 9.51 0.10
N PRO A 159 -7.91 10.72 -0.45
CA PRO A 159 -9.20 11.44 -0.46
C PRO A 159 -10.28 10.73 -1.28
N ILE A 160 -11.55 10.84 -0.86
CA ILE A 160 -12.72 10.31 -1.54
C ILE A 160 -13.79 11.40 -1.58
N GLU A 161 -13.87 12.11 -2.69
CA GLU A 161 -14.83 13.19 -2.91
C GLU A 161 -15.97 12.75 -3.82
N ARG A 162 -15.71 11.82 -4.75
CA ARG A 162 -16.68 11.33 -5.71
C ARG A 162 -17.79 10.53 -5.01
N PRO A 163 -19.08 10.90 -5.23
CA PRO A 163 -20.20 10.23 -4.58
C PRO A 163 -20.29 8.73 -4.88
N ASP A 164 -19.96 8.30 -6.09
CA ASP A 164 -19.97 6.90 -6.50
C ASP A 164 -18.88 6.08 -5.80
N THR A 165 -17.67 6.62 -5.69
CA THR A 165 -16.56 6.01 -4.93
C THR A 165 -16.90 5.94 -3.46
N ARG A 166 -17.44 7.00 -2.92
CA ARG A 166 -17.84 7.15 -1.51
C ARG A 166 -18.91 6.12 -1.12
N GLU A 167 -19.95 5.94 -1.94
CA GLU A 167 -21.00 4.96 -1.73
C GLU A 167 -20.46 3.52 -1.73
N VAL A 168 -19.62 3.17 -2.70
CA VAL A 168 -19.10 1.80 -2.85
C VAL A 168 -18.13 1.44 -1.74
N ILE A 169 -17.15 2.32 -1.49
CA ILE A 169 -16.15 2.08 -0.44
C ILE A 169 -16.82 2.10 0.94
N GLY A 170 -17.72 3.05 1.21
CA GLY A 170 -18.45 3.13 2.47
C GLY A 170 -19.27 1.86 2.75
N THR A 171 -20.00 1.36 1.73
CA THR A 171 -20.76 0.11 1.86
C THR A 171 -19.86 -1.09 2.16
N MET A 172 -18.69 -1.17 1.56
CA MET A 172 -17.74 -2.26 1.82
C MET A 172 -17.11 -2.14 3.21
N LEU A 173 -16.65 -0.94 3.58
CA LEU A 173 -15.99 -0.73 4.87
C LEU A 173 -16.95 -0.94 6.05
N SER A 174 -18.21 -0.45 5.97
CA SER A 174 -19.20 -0.62 7.04
C SER A 174 -19.59 -2.08 7.31
N ARG A 175 -19.31 -2.98 6.38
CA ARG A 175 -19.54 -4.43 6.51
C ARG A 175 -18.29 -5.23 6.87
N ALA A 176 -17.12 -4.59 6.89
CA ALA A 176 -15.89 -5.26 7.28
C ALA A 176 -15.85 -5.50 8.79
N HIS A 177 -15.36 -6.65 9.21
CA HIS A 177 -15.30 -7.06 10.62
C HIS A 177 -14.09 -6.43 11.34
N LEU A 178 -13.05 -6.06 10.60
CA LEU A 178 -11.87 -5.39 11.13
C LEU A 178 -11.18 -4.59 10.03
N ILE A 179 -10.79 -3.36 10.36
CA ILE A 179 -10.10 -2.46 9.46
C ILE A 179 -8.89 -1.87 10.19
N GLY A 180 -7.69 -2.30 9.79
CA GLY A 180 -6.42 -1.75 10.24
C GLY A 180 -5.98 -0.59 9.35
N MET A 181 -5.98 0.62 9.89
CA MET A 181 -5.51 1.82 9.21
C MET A 181 -4.01 2.01 9.41
N ARG A 182 -3.29 2.39 8.35
CA ARG A 182 -1.85 2.61 8.41
C ARG A 182 -1.44 3.97 8.98
N GLU A 183 -2.40 4.86 9.24
CA GLU A 183 -2.20 6.17 9.85
C GLU A 183 -3.41 6.58 10.68
N GLY A 184 -3.24 7.56 11.58
CA GLY A 184 -4.27 7.93 12.57
C GLY A 184 -4.97 9.28 12.31
N LEU A 185 -4.51 10.08 11.32
CA LEU A 185 -4.98 11.45 11.14
C LEU A 185 -6.22 11.55 10.24
N PHE A 186 -6.16 10.98 9.05
CA PHE A 186 -7.18 11.19 8.00
C PHE A 186 -8.08 9.97 7.81
N GLY A 187 -7.48 8.78 7.69
CA GLY A 187 -8.18 7.54 7.37
C GLY A 187 -9.26 7.17 8.39
N PRO A 188 -8.97 7.16 9.71
CA PRO A 188 -9.97 6.82 10.72
C PRO A 188 -11.16 7.78 10.77
N LYS A 189 -10.92 9.07 10.55
CA LYS A 189 -12.01 10.06 10.47
C LYS A 189 -12.89 9.78 9.26
N LEU A 190 -12.30 9.64 8.09
CA LEU A 190 -13.03 9.36 6.85
C LEU A 190 -13.79 8.02 6.93
N ALA A 191 -13.21 6.98 7.56
CA ALA A 191 -13.90 5.71 7.76
C ALA A 191 -15.17 5.87 8.60
N ARG A 192 -15.11 6.61 9.70
CA ARG A 192 -16.31 6.95 10.51
C ARG A 192 -17.34 7.74 9.73
N ASP A 193 -16.91 8.73 8.93
CA ASP A 193 -17.78 9.53 8.05
C ASP A 193 -18.43 8.66 6.94
N LEU A 194 -17.87 7.49 6.65
CA LEU A 194 -18.40 6.47 5.75
C LEU A 194 -19.25 5.40 6.46
N GLY A 195 -19.52 5.56 7.76
CA GLY A 195 -20.40 4.68 8.53
C GLY A 195 -19.71 3.47 9.16
N VAL A 196 -18.39 3.47 9.28
CA VAL A 196 -17.65 2.40 9.98
C VAL A 196 -17.78 2.57 11.49
N SER A 197 -18.16 1.48 12.19
CA SER A 197 -18.15 1.45 13.66
C SER A 197 -16.74 1.56 14.22
N ALA A 198 -16.58 2.28 15.33
CA ALA A 198 -15.30 2.42 16.02
C ALA A 198 -14.71 1.06 16.45
N ASP A 199 -15.55 0.09 16.81
CA ASP A 199 -15.14 -1.26 17.25
C ASP A 199 -14.49 -2.10 16.16
N HIS A 200 -14.74 -1.74 14.89
CA HIS A 200 -14.15 -2.40 13.73
C HIS A 200 -12.91 -1.68 13.21
N LEU A 201 -12.51 -0.55 13.81
CA LEU A 201 -11.47 0.33 13.29
C LEU A 201 -10.29 0.40 14.25
N GLU A 202 -9.10 0.08 13.76
CA GLU A 202 -7.85 0.19 14.53
C GLU A 202 -6.76 0.92 13.73
N VAL A 203 -5.90 1.66 14.41
CA VAL A 203 -4.68 2.23 13.82
C VAL A 203 -3.54 1.24 14.06
N THR A 204 -3.14 0.55 13.00
CA THR A 204 -2.15 -0.53 13.06
C THR A 204 -0.76 -0.11 12.56
N GLY A 205 -0.67 1.02 11.85
CA GLY A 205 0.51 1.30 11.04
C GLY A 205 0.54 0.48 9.74
N ASP A 206 1.63 0.62 9.00
CA ASP A 206 1.83 -0.08 7.73
C ASP A 206 2.25 -1.54 7.94
N GLY A 207 1.68 -2.46 7.17
CA GLY A 207 1.97 -3.89 7.27
C GLY A 207 3.44 -4.27 7.03
N ALA A 208 4.18 -3.45 6.27
CA ALA A 208 5.59 -3.70 5.95
C ALA A 208 6.57 -3.34 7.08
N LEU A 209 6.12 -2.67 8.15
CA LEU A 209 6.97 -2.28 9.29
C LEU A 209 7.68 -3.48 9.92
N ASP A 210 7.00 -4.62 10.07
CA ASP A 210 7.61 -5.82 10.67
C ASP A 210 8.73 -6.38 9.81
N LEU A 211 8.53 -6.47 8.49
CA LEU A 211 9.55 -7.00 7.59
C LEU A 211 10.79 -6.09 7.57
N ALA A 212 10.58 -4.77 7.53
CA ALA A 212 11.66 -3.80 7.59
C ALA A 212 12.38 -3.80 8.94
N ALA A 213 11.65 -3.96 10.05
CA ALA A 213 12.24 -4.04 11.38
C ALA A 213 13.16 -5.26 11.57
N ARG A 214 12.92 -6.36 10.84
CA ARG A 214 13.83 -7.53 10.84
C ARG A 214 15.19 -7.25 10.20
N GLN A 215 15.32 -6.14 9.45
CA GLN A 215 16.56 -5.70 8.80
C GLN A 215 17.28 -4.60 9.58
N ARG A 216 16.85 -4.29 10.82
CA ARG A 216 17.49 -3.28 11.67
C ARG A 216 18.97 -3.60 11.90
N THR A 217 19.79 -2.56 11.79
CA THR A 217 21.19 -2.59 12.19
C THR A 217 21.36 -2.05 13.61
N THR A 218 22.44 -2.39 14.29
CA THR A 218 22.74 -1.84 15.63
C THR A 218 23.10 -0.37 15.57
N GLU A 219 23.72 0.06 14.48
CA GLU A 219 24.19 1.43 14.28
C GLU A 219 23.51 2.07 13.05
N LEU A 220 23.51 3.40 13.03
CA LEU A 220 23.12 4.15 11.83
C LEU A 220 24.15 3.97 10.72
N GLY A 221 23.67 3.87 9.51
CA GLY A 221 24.51 3.84 8.33
C GLY A 221 25.21 5.16 8.03
N SER A 222 26.01 5.17 6.98
CA SER A 222 26.81 6.32 6.53
C SER A 222 26.35 6.91 5.19
N TYR A 223 25.35 6.32 4.54
CA TYR A 223 24.85 6.78 3.25
C TYR A 223 23.72 7.80 3.40
N LEU A 224 23.58 8.68 2.41
CA LEU A 224 22.38 9.48 2.20
C LEU A 224 21.42 8.70 1.30
N GLY A 225 20.33 8.19 1.86
CA GLY A 225 19.31 7.49 1.09
C GLY A 225 18.51 8.46 0.24
N PHE A 226 18.31 8.14 -1.02
CA PHE A 226 17.52 8.97 -1.93
C PHE A 226 16.59 8.15 -2.80
N ASN A 227 15.32 8.58 -2.90
CA ASN A 227 14.31 8.03 -3.78
C ASN A 227 13.51 9.14 -4.45
N LEU A 228 13.39 9.08 -5.76
CA LEU A 228 12.51 9.95 -6.54
C LEU A 228 11.37 9.15 -7.15
N ARG A 229 10.15 9.55 -6.88
CA ARG A 229 8.95 8.93 -7.46
C ARG A 229 8.42 9.76 -8.62
N LEU A 230 8.64 9.28 -9.85
CA LEU A 230 8.17 9.91 -11.10
C LEU A 230 6.85 9.28 -11.57
N ALA A 231 5.80 9.34 -10.78
CA ALA A 231 4.50 8.83 -11.21
C ALA A 231 3.64 9.95 -11.80
N ASN A 232 2.91 9.67 -12.87
CA ASN A 232 2.02 10.63 -13.55
C ASN A 232 0.98 11.28 -12.61
N TYR A 233 0.60 10.60 -11.53
CA TYR A 233 -0.30 11.11 -10.49
C TYR A 233 0.42 11.91 -9.40
N ALA A 234 1.74 12.05 -9.46
CA ALA A 234 2.52 12.81 -8.48
C ALA A 234 2.54 14.32 -8.76
N ASN A 235 2.16 14.73 -9.97
CA ASN A 235 2.08 16.15 -10.41
C ASN A 235 3.40 16.95 -10.25
N THR A 236 4.55 16.26 -10.27
CA THR A 236 5.86 16.86 -10.00
C THR A 236 6.40 17.51 -11.25
N LYS A 237 6.76 18.79 -11.19
CA LYS A 237 7.46 19.47 -12.27
C LYS A 237 8.90 18.96 -12.34
N GLN A 238 9.43 18.82 -13.56
CA GLN A 238 10.79 18.29 -13.76
C GLN A 238 11.87 19.23 -13.22
N ALA A 239 11.63 20.54 -13.24
CA ALA A 239 12.53 21.55 -12.69
C ALA A 239 12.69 21.40 -11.17
N ASP A 240 11.60 21.22 -10.43
CA ASP A 240 11.62 21.08 -8.97
C ASP A 240 12.45 19.86 -8.55
N LEU A 241 12.37 18.77 -9.30
CA LEU A 241 13.15 17.56 -9.02
C LEU A 241 14.65 17.71 -9.31
N SER A 242 15.02 18.55 -10.26
CA SER A 242 16.42 18.84 -10.59
C SER A 242 17.08 19.66 -9.48
N GLU A 243 16.39 20.66 -8.95
CA GLU A 243 16.86 21.44 -7.79
C GLU A 243 17.02 20.57 -6.53
N ILE A 244 16.06 19.69 -6.24
CA ILE A 244 16.16 18.74 -5.14
C ILE A 244 17.37 17.81 -5.32
N ALA A 245 17.59 17.27 -6.51
CA ALA A 245 18.73 16.39 -6.79
C ALA A 245 20.08 17.15 -6.70
N GLN A 246 20.10 18.42 -7.05
CA GLN A 246 21.27 19.29 -6.87
C GLN A 246 21.59 19.44 -5.38
N VAL A 247 20.62 19.77 -4.53
CA VAL A 247 20.81 19.88 -3.07
C VAL A 247 21.36 18.57 -2.47
N ILE A 248 20.81 17.42 -2.90
CA ILE A 248 21.30 16.09 -2.47
C ILE A 248 22.77 15.91 -2.87
N SER A 249 23.12 16.28 -4.11
CA SER A 249 24.49 16.18 -4.64
C SER A 249 25.48 17.09 -3.88
N GLU A 250 25.12 18.34 -3.68
CA GLU A 250 25.93 19.31 -2.95
C GLU A 250 26.14 18.88 -1.49
N PHE A 251 25.10 18.42 -0.82
CA PHE A 251 25.19 17.93 0.55
C PHE A 251 26.10 16.70 0.65
N ALA A 252 25.94 15.72 -0.25
CA ALA A 252 26.76 14.51 -0.25
C ALA A 252 28.22 14.84 -0.54
N ASN A 253 28.51 15.68 -1.52
CA ASN A 253 29.88 16.11 -1.87
C ASN A 253 30.53 16.89 -0.72
N GLY A 254 29.79 17.79 -0.08
CA GLY A 254 30.30 18.60 1.04
C GLY A 254 30.71 17.75 2.26
N LEU A 255 30.13 16.58 2.43
CA LEU A 255 30.47 15.64 3.51
C LEU A 255 31.36 14.47 3.04
N GLY A 256 31.66 14.34 1.74
CA GLY A 256 32.39 13.19 1.20
C GLY A 256 31.65 11.85 1.35
N ILE A 257 30.33 11.87 1.32
CA ILE A 257 29.49 10.66 1.48
C ILE A 257 28.85 10.25 0.17
N SER A 258 28.45 8.98 0.08
CA SER A 258 27.76 8.44 -1.11
C SER A 258 26.24 8.48 -0.96
N VAL A 259 25.57 8.67 -2.10
CA VAL A 259 24.11 8.55 -2.21
C VAL A 259 23.73 7.09 -2.42
N MET A 260 22.76 6.60 -1.65
CA MET A 260 22.18 5.27 -1.77
C MET A 260 20.81 5.35 -2.46
N PRO A 261 20.64 4.85 -3.69
CA PRO A 261 19.33 4.74 -4.30
C PRO A 261 18.45 3.74 -3.52
N CYS A 262 17.26 4.16 -3.14
CA CYS A 262 16.28 3.36 -2.38
C CYS A 262 15.00 3.13 -3.21
N PRO A 263 15.05 2.31 -4.29
CA PRO A 263 13.93 2.16 -5.21
C PRO A 263 12.78 1.37 -4.58
N ILE A 264 11.55 1.81 -4.82
CA ILE A 264 10.32 1.11 -4.44
C ILE A 264 9.57 0.63 -5.66
N SER A 265 9.56 1.44 -6.75
CA SER A 265 8.99 1.04 -8.03
C SER A 265 10.05 0.52 -8.97
N PHE A 266 9.74 -0.65 -9.53
CA PHE A 266 10.51 -1.32 -10.58
C PHE A 266 9.72 -1.40 -11.89
N ASP A 267 8.70 -0.54 -12.06
CA ASP A 267 7.96 -0.44 -13.34
C ASP A 267 8.90 0.08 -14.42
N GLU A 268 9.03 -0.66 -15.51
CA GLU A 268 9.95 -0.35 -16.62
C GLU A 268 9.73 1.06 -17.22
N ARG A 269 8.50 1.57 -17.15
CA ARG A 269 8.15 2.90 -17.65
C ARG A 269 8.57 4.03 -16.73
N SER A 270 8.82 3.75 -15.46
CA SER A 270 9.15 4.76 -14.45
C SER A 270 9.88 4.11 -13.26
N PRO A 271 11.10 3.57 -13.46
CA PRO A 271 11.86 2.96 -12.39
C PRO A 271 12.48 4.04 -11.49
N ASP A 272 12.26 3.92 -10.17
CA ASP A 272 12.75 4.90 -9.18
C ASP A 272 14.28 5.02 -9.20
N GLU A 273 15.01 3.92 -9.39
CA GLU A 273 16.48 3.94 -9.38
C GLU A 273 17.08 4.71 -10.56
N ALA A 274 16.55 4.53 -11.76
CA ALA A 274 16.98 5.28 -12.94
C ALA A 274 16.67 6.78 -12.79
N ALA A 275 15.55 7.11 -12.13
CA ALA A 275 15.19 8.50 -11.83
C ALA A 275 16.21 9.17 -10.92
N VAL A 276 16.73 8.47 -9.92
CA VAL A 276 17.81 8.96 -9.04
C VAL A 276 19.13 9.09 -9.81
N ARG A 277 19.59 8.01 -10.45
CA ARG A 277 20.90 7.98 -11.11
C ARG A 277 21.05 9.00 -12.22
N SER A 278 19.95 9.31 -12.94
CA SER A 278 19.98 10.29 -14.03
C SER A 278 20.01 11.76 -13.57
N ARG A 279 19.75 12.05 -12.29
CA ARG A 279 19.64 13.41 -11.75
C ARG A 279 20.73 13.80 -10.78
N ILE A 280 21.37 12.82 -10.13
CA ILE A 280 22.50 13.09 -9.25
C ILE A 280 23.70 13.55 -10.10
N SER A 281 24.42 14.54 -9.62
CA SER A 281 25.61 15.09 -10.29
C SER A 281 26.64 13.98 -10.57
N PRO A 282 27.27 13.96 -11.76
CA PRO A 282 28.34 13.01 -12.08
C PRO A 282 29.53 13.04 -11.11
N SER A 283 29.74 14.15 -10.41
CA SER A 283 30.79 14.29 -9.39
C SER A 283 30.44 13.67 -8.04
N THR A 284 29.18 13.28 -7.83
CA THR A 284 28.70 12.71 -6.56
C THR A 284 28.81 11.20 -6.60
N GLN A 285 29.37 10.61 -5.55
CA GLN A 285 29.45 9.17 -5.41
C GLN A 285 28.05 8.57 -5.18
N ILE A 286 27.67 7.60 -6.02
CA ILE A 286 26.45 6.81 -5.87
C ILE A 286 26.85 5.35 -5.62
N PHE A 287 26.08 4.68 -4.75
CA PHE A 287 26.25 3.24 -4.55
C PHE A 287 26.15 2.51 -5.90
N PRO A 288 27.18 1.73 -6.29
CA PRO A 288 27.36 1.33 -7.69
C PRO A 288 26.34 0.29 -8.17
N ASP A 289 25.98 -0.70 -7.32
CA ASP A 289 25.21 -1.83 -7.72
C ASP A 289 23.73 -1.46 -7.99
N ALA A 290 23.17 -2.01 -9.05
CA ALA A 290 21.74 -1.93 -9.31
C ALA A 290 20.95 -2.72 -8.25
N CYS A 291 19.77 -2.22 -7.87
CA CYS A 291 18.92 -2.88 -6.89
C CYS A 291 18.06 -3.95 -7.56
N PRO A 292 18.11 -5.22 -7.13
CA PRO A 292 17.19 -6.22 -7.64
C PRO A 292 15.75 -5.98 -7.12
N PHE A 293 14.76 -6.53 -7.83
CA PHE A 293 13.39 -6.59 -7.36
C PHE A 293 13.28 -7.59 -6.21
N ASP A 294 13.64 -7.11 -5.01
CA ASP A 294 13.61 -7.87 -3.76
C ASP A 294 13.38 -6.91 -2.59
N PRO A 295 12.24 -7.02 -1.85
CA PRO A 295 11.96 -6.11 -0.74
C PRO A 295 13.01 -6.18 0.38
N LEU A 296 13.61 -7.34 0.65
CA LEU A 296 14.62 -7.47 1.69
C LEU A 296 15.92 -6.75 1.30
N GLU A 297 16.29 -6.81 0.01
CA GLU A 297 17.48 -6.08 -0.46
C GLU A 297 17.26 -4.57 -0.39
N VAL A 298 16.09 -4.08 -0.79
CA VAL A 298 15.77 -2.65 -0.64
C VAL A 298 15.81 -2.23 0.82
N MET A 299 15.26 -3.02 1.74
CA MET A 299 15.30 -2.74 3.17
C MET A 299 16.71 -2.74 3.72
N ARG A 300 17.58 -3.68 3.30
CA ARG A 300 19.01 -3.70 3.67
C ARG A 300 19.75 -2.45 3.18
N ARG A 301 19.48 -1.99 1.96
CA ARG A 301 20.03 -0.72 1.44
C ARG A 301 19.58 0.47 2.27
N VAL A 302 18.30 0.57 2.55
CA VAL A 302 17.74 1.60 3.44
C VAL A 302 18.43 1.55 4.80
N GLY A 303 18.65 0.37 5.37
CA GLY A 303 19.33 0.18 6.66
C GLY A 303 20.78 0.70 6.70
N ARG A 304 21.43 0.86 5.54
CA ARG A 304 22.78 1.46 5.43
C ARG A 304 22.76 2.99 5.39
N CYS A 305 21.60 3.60 5.38
CA CYS A 305 21.47 5.05 5.34
C CYS A 305 21.47 5.66 6.75
N ARG A 306 21.98 6.90 6.83
CA ARG A 306 21.89 7.72 8.05
C ARG A 306 20.62 8.57 8.06
N VAL A 307 20.22 9.07 6.88
CA VAL A 307 19.01 9.84 6.62
C VAL A 307 18.45 9.38 5.27
N VAL A 308 17.13 9.40 5.11
CA VAL A 308 16.48 9.10 3.83
C VAL A 308 15.63 10.28 3.37
N VAL A 309 15.84 10.72 2.12
CA VAL A 309 14.98 11.69 1.42
C VAL A 309 14.18 10.93 0.37
N THR A 310 12.85 11.06 0.39
CA THR A 310 12.04 10.20 -0.47
C THR A 310 10.71 10.80 -0.91
N GLY A 311 10.38 10.61 -2.19
CA GLY A 311 9.04 10.79 -2.75
C GLY A 311 8.17 9.52 -2.66
N SER A 312 8.69 8.41 -2.12
CA SER A 312 7.94 7.16 -1.99
C SER A 312 7.56 6.86 -0.55
N TYR A 313 6.29 6.59 -0.33
CA TYR A 313 5.73 6.23 0.97
C TYR A 313 6.44 5.04 1.62
N HIS A 314 6.67 3.94 0.88
CA HIS A 314 7.28 2.75 1.46
C HIS A 314 8.79 2.90 1.73
N ALA A 315 9.51 3.75 1.00
CA ALA A 315 10.89 4.05 1.38
C ALA A 315 10.95 4.78 2.73
N ALA A 316 9.97 5.67 3.01
CA ALA A 316 9.83 6.27 4.33
C ALA A 316 9.49 5.22 5.40
N VAL A 317 8.52 4.34 5.15
CA VAL A 317 8.16 3.25 6.09
C VAL A 317 9.36 2.36 6.40
N PHE A 318 10.13 1.96 5.38
CA PHE A 318 11.30 1.11 5.55
C PHE A 318 12.40 1.79 6.38
N ALA A 319 12.63 3.09 6.16
CA ALA A 319 13.59 3.86 6.93
C ALA A 319 13.17 4.01 8.40
N LEU A 320 11.95 4.48 8.62
CA LEU A 320 11.41 4.73 9.96
C LEU A 320 11.33 3.44 10.79
N ALA A 321 10.95 2.30 10.16
CA ALA A 321 10.95 1.00 10.82
C ALA A 321 12.34 0.59 11.34
N GLN A 322 13.40 1.11 10.73
CA GLN A 322 14.80 0.83 11.08
C GLN A 322 15.46 1.95 11.93
N GLY A 323 14.67 2.92 12.38
CA GLY A 323 15.16 4.02 13.22
C GLY A 323 15.92 5.10 12.44
N ILE A 324 15.66 5.25 11.14
CA ILE A 324 16.32 6.21 10.26
C ILE A 324 15.39 7.37 9.99
N PRO A 325 15.77 8.62 10.30
CA PRO A 325 14.93 9.78 10.07
C PRO A 325 14.74 10.08 8.58
N VAL A 326 13.58 10.67 8.25
CA VAL A 326 13.09 10.82 6.88
C VAL A 326 12.66 12.24 6.56
N VAL A 327 13.08 12.74 5.39
CA VAL A 327 12.43 13.87 4.71
C VAL A 327 11.56 13.34 3.59
N GLY A 328 10.24 13.45 3.76
CA GLY A 328 9.25 13.05 2.75
C GLY A 328 8.98 14.17 1.76
N LEU A 329 9.19 13.93 0.46
CA LEU A 329 8.98 14.90 -0.63
C LEU A 329 7.54 14.79 -1.13
N ALA A 330 6.71 15.78 -0.84
CA ALA A 330 5.31 15.81 -1.26
C ALA A 330 5.13 16.74 -2.48
N ALA A 331 4.80 16.15 -3.63
CA ALA A 331 4.59 16.88 -4.88
C ALA A 331 3.10 17.17 -5.18
N SER A 332 2.19 16.77 -4.30
CA SER A 332 0.74 17.01 -4.42
C SER A 332 0.07 16.86 -3.07
N GLN A 333 -1.15 17.40 -2.94
CA GLN A 333 -2.00 17.25 -1.75
C GLN A 333 -2.20 15.79 -1.34
N TYR A 334 -2.32 14.87 -2.31
CA TYR A 334 -2.40 13.44 -2.05
C TYR A 334 -1.16 12.91 -1.32
N TYR A 335 0.04 13.30 -1.77
CA TYR A 335 1.30 12.90 -1.13
C TYR A 335 1.51 13.62 0.20
N SER A 336 1.15 14.90 0.31
CA SER A 336 1.20 15.66 1.56
C SER A 336 0.38 14.96 2.65
N SER A 337 -0.89 14.66 2.39
CA SER A 337 -1.76 13.94 3.33
C SER A 337 -1.21 12.55 3.70
N LYS A 338 -0.68 11.83 2.71
CA LYS A 338 -0.15 10.48 2.88
C LYS A 338 1.10 10.47 3.77
N PHE A 339 2.02 11.39 3.56
CA PHE A 339 3.23 11.53 4.37
C PHE A 339 2.93 12.12 5.76
N SER A 340 2.00 13.09 5.85
CA SER A 340 1.58 13.65 7.14
C SER A 340 0.97 12.59 8.05
N GLY A 341 0.25 11.61 7.49
CA GLY A 341 -0.27 10.46 8.24
C GLY A 341 0.85 9.63 8.88
N VAL A 342 1.94 9.38 8.17
CA VAL A 342 3.13 8.68 8.72
C VAL A 342 3.87 9.57 9.71
N ALA A 343 4.12 10.84 9.36
CA ALA A 343 4.79 11.78 10.24
C ALA A 343 4.09 11.90 11.59
N GLY A 344 2.75 11.88 11.61
CA GLY A 344 1.96 11.87 12.83
C GLY A 344 2.20 10.66 13.75
N LEU A 345 2.64 9.54 13.19
CA LEU A 345 2.99 8.34 13.96
C LEU A 345 4.44 8.32 14.46
N PHE A 346 5.35 9.00 13.75
CA PHE A 346 6.79 8.98 14.04
C PHE A 346 7.33 10.30 14.60
N GLY A 347 6.50 11.34 14.72
CA GLY A 347 6.86 12.62 15.31
C GLY A 347 8.07 13.26 14.63
N ALA A 348 9.03 13.72 15.43
CA ALA A 348 10.21 14.44 14.96
C ALA A 348 11.14 13.65 14.03
N ALA A 349 10.97 12.32 13.91
CA ALA A 349 11.77 11.49 13.02
C ALA A 349 11.36 11.64 11.53
N MET A 350 10.24 12.31 11.24
CA MET A 350 9.83 12.57 9.88
C MET A 350 9.29 13.98 9.68
N THR A 351 9.82 14.68 8.66
CA THR A 351 9.29 15.95 8.17
C THR A 351 8.79 15.80 6.74
N VAL A 352 7.67 16.42 6.44
CA VAL A 352 7.11 16.49 5.08
C VAL A 352 7.51 17.82 4.47
N LEU A 353 8.20 17.76 3.33
CA LEU A 353 8.57 18.91 2.52
C LEU A 353 7.68 18.98 1.28
N GLU A 354 6.88 20.01 1.18
CA GLU A 354 6.05 20.28 0.01
C GLU A 354 6.92 20.91 -1.09
N LEU A 355 6.89 20.31 -2.29
CA LEU A 355 7.76 20.72 -3.40
C LEU A 355 7.26 21.94 -4.17
N ASP A 356 6.01 22.36 -3.98
CA ASP A 356 5.42 23.53 -4.62
C ASP A 356 5.75 24.85 -3.88
N ARG A 357 6.41 24.77 -2.72
CA ARG A 357 6.86 25.97 -1.99
C ARG A 357 8.10 26.60 -2.66
N PRO A 358 8.18 27.94 -2.73
CA PRO A 358 9.27 28.63 -3.47
C PRO A 358 10.69 28.37 -2.91
N ASP A 359 10.80 28.02 -1.63
CA ASP A 359 12.06 27.79 -0.92
C ASP A 359 12.34 26.29 -0.66
N ALA A 360 11.74 25.38 -1.42
CA ALA A 360 11.84 23.94 -1.21
C ALA A 360 13.31 23.43 -1.16
N ALA A 361 14.15 23.89 -2.08
CA ALA A 361 15.57 23.53 -2.13
C ALA A 361 16.33 23.99 -0.87
N LYS A 362 16.13 25.24 -0.44
CA LYS A 362 16.74 25.77 0.79
C LYS A 362 16.26 25.03 2.02
N ALA A 363 14.96 24.81 2.13
CA ALA A 363 14.37 24.07 3.25
C ALA A 363 14.90 22.62 3.32
N LEU A 364 15.09 21.95 2.16
CA LEU A 364 15.70 20.62 2.11
C LEU A 364 17.12 20.63 2.65
N ALA A 365 17.96 21.61 2.24
CA ALA A 365 19.34 21.73 2.72
C ALA A 365 19.42 21.90 4.25
N GLU A 366 18.54 22.73 4.81
CA GLU A 366 18.43 22.94 6.26
C GLU A 366 18.00 21.67 6.99
N LEU A 367 16.95 20.97 6.51
CA LEU A 367 16.46 19.71 7.06
C LEU A 367 17.50 18.62 6.98
N LEU A 368 18.25 18.50 5.88
CA LEU A 368 19.33 17.53 5.75
C LEU A 368 20.42 17.77 6.78
N ALA A 369 20.89 19.01 6.95
CA ALA A 369 21.88 19.35 7.95
C ALA A 369 21.40 19.06 9.38
N GLN A 370 20.14 19.36 9.67
CA GLN A 370 19.52 19.07 10.96
C GLN A 370 19.43 17.56 11.22
N TYR A 371 18.85 16.81 10.28
CA TYR A 371 18.64 15.37 10.43
C TYR A 371 19.95 14.58 10.43
N TRP A 372 20.92 14.97 9.61
CA TRP A 372 22.22 14.30 9.58
C TRP A 372 22.94 14.38 10.93
N ARG A 373 22.90 15.55 11.57
CA ARG A 373 23.48 15.76 12.92
C ARG A 373 22.66 15.07 14.01
N GLY A 374 21.33 15.18 13.92
CA GLY A 374 20.40 14.70 14.95
C GLY A 374 19.97 13.22 14.79
N ALA A 375 20.42 12.51 13.74
CA ALA A 375 19.94 11.16 13.44
C ALA A 375 20.07 10.18 14.61
N GLY A 376 21.19 10.22 15.34
CA GLY A 376 21.40 9.37 16.52
C GLY A 376 20.40 9.64 17.65
N THR A 377 20.13 10.90 17.94
CA THR A 377 19.15 11.30 18.98
C THR A 377 17.71 10.92 18.62
N LEU A 378 17.37 10.96 17.33
CA LEU A 378 16.03 10.63 16.84
C LEU A 378 15.77 9.11 16.78
N ARG A 379 16.84 8.31 16.73
CA ARG A 379 16.76 6.87 16.48
C ARG A 379 15.89 6.12 17.47
N ASP A 380 16.13 6.29 18.77
CA ASP A 380 15.42 5.54 19.81
C ASP A 380 13.92 5.84 19.82
N ALA A 381 13.55 7.12 19.69
CA ALA A 381 12.16 7.53 19.58
C ALA A 381 11.49 6.96 18.32
N CYS A 382 12.22 6.95 17.20
CA CYS A 382 11.75 6.37 15.95
C CYS A 382 11.52 4.86 16.07
N LEU A 383 12.46 4.12 16.65
CA LEU A 383 12.32 2.68 16.90
C LEU A 383 11.15 2.37 17.84
N ALA A 384 11.00 3.14 18.93
CA ALA A 384 9.88 2.98 19.85
C ALA A 384 8.53 3.20 19.17
N ALA A 385 8.41 4.24 18.31
CA ALA A 385 7.22 4.50 17.53
C ALA A 385 6.89 3.35 16.55
N ALA A 386 7.92 2.80 15.88
CA ALA A 386 7.75 1.64 15.02
C ALA A 386 7.27 0.41 15.80
N ASP A 387 7.86 0.13 16.94
CA ASP A 387 7.50 -1.02 17.78
C ASP A 387 6.09 -0.91 18.36
N GLN A 388 5.65 0.32 18.72
CA GLN A 388 4.27 0.56 19.13
C GLN A 388 3.28 0.20 18.03
N GLN A 389 3.54 0.57 16.78
CA GLN A 389 2.68 0.23 15.63
C GLN A 389 2.69 -1.27 15.35
N ARG A 390 3.86 -1.91 15.43
CA ARG A 390 3.98 -3.37 15.27
C ARG A 390 3.15 -4.11 16.32
N GLN A 391 3.17 -3.69 17.58
CA GLN A 391 2.34 -4.24 18.65
C GLN A 391 0.83 -4.01 18.36
N SER A 392 0.46 -2.83 17.86
CA SER A 392 -0.94 -2.55 17.47
C SER A 392 -1.38 -3.46 16.32
N THR A 393 -0.52 -3.66 15.33
CA THR A 393 -0.75 -4.64 14.26
C THR A 393 -0.98 -6.05 14.82
N GLN A 394 -0.11 -6.50 15.72
CA GLN A 394 -0.22 -7.84 16.32
C GLN A 394 -1.53 -8.02 17.09
N ARG A 395 -1.95 -7.02 17.88
CA ARG A 395 -3.25 -7.04 18.58
C ARG A 395 -4.42 -7.12 17.60
N ALA A 396 -4.40 -6.35 16.52
CA ALA A 396 -5.45 -6.40 15.50
C ALA A 396 -5.52 -7.80 14.83
N TRP A 397 -4.39 -8.35 14.44
CA TRP A 397 -4.32 -9.68 13.83
C TRP A 397 -4.81 -10.80 14.77
N SER A 398 -4.54 -10.72 16.07
CA SER A 398 -4.99 -11.72 17.05
C SER A 398 -6.51 -11.84 17.18
N ARG A 399 -7.29 -10.89 16.64
CA ARG A 399 -8.75 -10.95 16.59
C ARG A 399 -9.29 -11.83 15.47
N LEU A 400 -8.49 -12.16 14.45
CA LEU A 400 -8.94 -12.90 13.25
C LEU A 400 -9.50 -14.31 13.56
N PRO A 401 -8.93 -15.13 14.46
CA PRO A 401 -9.49 -16.44 14.77
C PRO A 401 -10.94 -16.37 15.29
N MET A 402 -11.24 -15.40 16.13
CA MET A 402 -12.60 -15.16 16.61
C MET A 402 -13.54 -14.73 15.48
N ILE A 403 -13.08 -13.82 14.59
CA ILE A 403 -13.84 -13.36 13.42
C ILE A 403 -14.13 -14.53 12.48
N ALA A 404 -13.14 -15.38 12.19
CA ALA A 404 -13.31 -16.54 11.31
C ALA A 404 -14.24 -17.61 11.89
N SER A 405 -14.31 -17.75 13.22
CA SER A 405 -15.16 -18.75 13.90
C SER A 405 -16.60 -18.30 14.09
N SER A 406 -16.89 -17.02 14.11
CA SER A 406 -18.23 -16.45 14.40
C SER A 406 -19.29 -16.85 13.36
N MET A 407 -18.89 -17.29 12.17
CA MET A 407 -19.80 -17.62 11.05
C MET A 407 -19.96 -19.14 10.82
N ARG A 408 -19.37 -20.01 11.65
CA ARG A 408 -19.60 -21.46 11.58
C ARG A 408 -20.83 -21.91 12.39
N ARG A 409 -21.56 -20.97 12.95
CA ARG A 409 -22.83 -21.18 13.66
C ARG A 409 -23.96 -20.61 12.82
#